data_752becd15ad07247336df6dacc505fcc
#
_entry.id   752becd15ad07247336df6dacc505fcc
#
_cell.length_a   1.000
_cell.length_b   1.000
_cell.length_c   1.000
_cell.angle_alpha   90.00
_cell.angle_beta   90.00
_cell.angle_gamma   90.00
#
_symmetry.space_group_name_H-M   'P 1'
#
loop_
_entity.id
_entity.type
_entity.pdbx_description
1 polymer ?
#
loop_
_entity_poly.entity_id
_entity_poly.type
_entity_poly.pdbx_seq_one_letter_code
_entity_poly.pdbx_strand_id
1 'polypeptide(L)'
;TTQTALATGQIGVLVGGGEYTVAGLMAEKPNLDWVLPDVGGIRWQQAIGVMADSKKKAAATQFVQYVLSPEGQAALATSSCYWGMPATKTAALSDDQKKILRFDEVTPDLVVLDGGALHDQRM
;
A
#
# COMPACT_ATOMS: atom_id res chain seq x y z
N THR A 1 -6.36 15.53 10.32
CA THR A 1 -6.07 14.69 9.13
C THR A 1 -7.34 13.94 8.71
N THR A 2 -7.34 13.37 7.49
CA THR A 2 -8.45 12.55 6.99
C THR A 2 -8.68 11.31 7.87
N GLN A 3 -7.60 10.67 8.32
CA GLN A 3 -7.67 9.56 9.27
C GLN A 3 -8.36 9.95 10.57
N THR A 4 -8.04 11.12 11.12
CA THR A 4 -8.68 11.64 12.34
C THR A 4 -10.19 11.83 12.12
N ALA A 5 -10.58 12.40 10.99
CA ALA A 5 -11.99 12.65 10.68
C ALA A 5 -12.80 11.34 10.54
N LEU A 6 -12.22 10.30 9.92
CA LEU A 6 -12.79 8.95 9.88
C LEU A 6 -12.87 8.33 11.29
N ALA A 7 -11.78 8.38 12.04
CA ALA A 7 -11.69 7.78 13.37
C ALA A 7 -12.67 8.40 14.38
N THR A 8 -13.01 9.68 14.22
CA THR A 8 -13.94 10.43 15.09
C THR A 8 -15.37 10.46 14.57
N GLY A 9 -15.62 9.89 13.38
CA GLY A 9 -16.95 9.91 12.76
C GLY A 9 -17.37 11.27 12.19
N GLN A 10 -16.45 12.20 12.03
CA GLN A 10 -16.74 13.49 11.37
C GLN A 10 -17.07 13.32 9.90
N ILE A 11 -16.52 12.29 9.25
CA ILE A 11 -16.89 11.85 7.91
C ILE A 11 -17.25 10.37 7.96
N GLY A 12 -18.29 9.99 7.23
CA GLY A 12 -18.74 8.60 7.13
C GLY A 12 -18.13 7.84 5.94
N VAL A 13 -17.72 8.54 4.91
CA VAL A 13 -17.17 7.97 3.67
C VAL A 13 -16.05 8.85 3.14
N LEU A 14 -14.98 8.22 2.69
CA LEU A 14 -13.90 8.85 1.93
C LEU A 14 -13.83 8.22 0.54
N VAL A 15 -14.02 9.02 -0.50
CA VAL A 15 -13.89 8.59 -1.89
C VAL A 15 -12.51 8.97 -2.42
N GLY A 16 -11.86 8.08 -3.16
CA GLY A 16 -10.54 8.31 -3.75
C GLY A 16 -9.36 8.24 -2.76
N GLY A 17 -9.58 7.70 -1.56
CA GLY A 17 -8.52 7.36 -0.61
C GLY A 17 -7.85 6.03 -0.98
N GLY A 18 -6.62 5.82 -0.52
CA GLY A 18 -5.99 4.51 -0.57
C GLY A 18 -6.27 3.70 0.71
N GLU A 19 -6.08 2.39 0.65
CA GLU A 19 -6.21 1.46 1.77
C GLU A 19 -5.41 1.91 3.01
N TYR A 20 -4.26 2.51 2.77
CA TYR A 20 -3.37 3.02 3.83
C TYR A 20 -4.02 4.06 4.74
N THR A 21 -5.09 4.70 4.28
CA THR A 21 -5.79 5.72 5.07
C THR A 21 -6.56 5.08 6.22
N VAL A 22 -7.09 3.89 6.04
CA VAL A 22 -8.00 3.24 6.99
C VAL A 22 -7.47 1.91 7.54
N ALA A 23 -6.62 1.19 6.82
CA ALA A 23 -6.19 -0.15 7.20
C ALA A 23 -5.58 -0.21 8.61
N GLY A 24 -4.72 0.75 8.97
CA GLY A 24 -4.18 0.83 10.33
C GLY A 24 -5.24 1.11 11.41
N LEU A 25 -6.30 1.83 11.05
CA LEU A 25 -7.40 2.14 11.98
C LEU A 25 -8.35 0.95 12.19
N MET A 26 -8.48 0.06 11.21
CA MET A 26 -9.37 -1.11 11.29
C MET A 26 -8.99 -2.06 12.44
N ALA A 27 -7.70 -2.13 12.79
CA ALA A 27 -7.22 -2.91 13.93
C ALA A 27 -7.82 -2.44 15.27
N GLU A 28 -8.11 -1.13 15.40
CA GLU A 28 -8.65 -0.51 16.61
C GLU A 28 -10.14 -0.19 16.48
N LYS A 29 -10.64 -0.05 15.27
CA LYS A 29 -12.01 0.39 14.97
C LYS A 29 -12.67 -0.56 13.95
N PRO A 30 -13.29 -1.63 14.42
CA PRO A 30 -13.86 -2.68 13.57
C PRO A 30 -15.09 -2.24 12.76
N ASN A 31 -15.60 -1.05 12.99
CA ASN A 31 -16.68 -0.43 12.21
C ASN A 31 -16.18 0.33 10.97
N LEU A 32 -14.86 0.46 10.79
CA LEU A 32 -14.26 1.01 9.59
C LEU A 32 -13.89 -0.11 8.63
N ASP A 33 -14.06 0.15 7.35
CA ASP A 33 -13.65 -0.76 6.28
C ASP A 33 -13.26 0.03 5.04
N TRP A 34 -12.60 -0.62 4.09
CA TRP A 34 -12.34 -0.08 2.78
C TRP A 34 -12.74 -1.09 1.70
N VAL A 35 -13.17 -0.59 0.58
CA VAL A 35 -13.59 -1.41 -0.54
C VAL A 35 -12.96 -0.93 -1.83
N LEU A 36 -12.63 -1.85 -2.70
CA LEU A 36 -12.33 -1.56 -4.09
C LEU A 36 -13.64 -1.70 -4.88
N PRO A 37 -14.12 -0.65 -5.57
CA PRO A 37 -15.33 -0.73 -6.36
C PRO A 37 -15.23 -1.78 -7.47
N ASP A 38 -16.37 -2.36 -7.90
CA ASP A 38 -16.44 -3.35 -8.98
C ASP A 38 -15.89 -2.83 -10.31
N VAL A 39 -15.95 -1.51 -10.51
CA VAL A 39 -15.34 -0.83 -11.67
C VAL A 39 -13.81 -0.76 -11.59
N GLY A 40 -13.22 -1.26 -10.49
CA GLY A 40 -11.79 -1.24 -10.25
C GLY A 40 -11.27 0.03 -9.60
N GLY A 41 -9.96 0.15 -9.51
CA GLY A 41 -9.27 1.28 -8.87
C GLY A 41 -7.96 1.63 -9.56
N ILE A 42 -7.31 2.65 -9.04
CA ILE A 42 -5.99 3.08 -9.51
C ILE A 42 -4.94 2.36 -8.69
N ARG A 43 -4.04 1.68 -9.38
CA ARG A 43 -2.81 1.13 -8.78
C ARG A 43 -1.66 2.10 -9.01
N TRP A 44 -0.91 2.37 -7.97
CA TRP A 44 0.33 3.12 -8.08
C TRP A 44 1.47 2.38 -7.40
N GLN A 45 2.68 2.61 -7.84
CA GLN A 45 3.87 1.94 -7.33
C GLN A 45 4.87 2.97 -6.83
N GLN A 46 5.46 2.68 -5.67
CA GLN A 46 6.63 3.39 -5.19
C GLN A 46 7.88 2.67 -5.69
N ALA A 47 8.88 3.44 -6.07
CA ALA A 47 10.18 2.93 -6.45
C ALA A 47 11.26 3.47 -5.52
N ILE A 48 12.24 2.64 -5.23
CA ILE A 48 13.46 3.01 -4.51
C ILE A 48 14.66 2.80 -5.44
N GLY A 49 15.52 3.81 -5.52
CA GLY A 49 16.71 3.76 -6.37
C GLY A 49 17.98 4.07 -5.59
N VAL A 50 19.11 3.55 -6.09
CA VAL A 50 20.45 3.88 -5.58
C VAL A 50 21.12 4.82 -6.56
N MET A 51 21.58 5.98 -6.06
CA MET A 51 22.24 6.98 -6.87
C MET A 51 23.50 6.42 -7.55
N ALA A 52 23.68 6.74 -8.83
CA ALA A 52 24.78 6.19 -9.65
C ALA A 52 26.18 6.59 -9.16
N ASP A 53 26.32 7.74 -8.53
CA ASP A 53 27.56 8.28 -7.98
C ASP A 53 27.75 8.03 -6.49
N SER A 54 26.83 7.30 -5.83
CA SER A 54 26.92 7.00 -4.41
C SER A 54 28.22 6.29 -4.05
N LYS A 55 28.89 6.77 -3.01
CA LYS A 55 30.07 6.12 -2.43
C LYS A 55 29.72 4.91 -1.54
N LYS A 56 28.40 4.69 -1.28
CA LYS A 56 27.91 3.64 -0.39
C LYS A 56 26.96 2.67 -1.12
N LYS A 57 27.20 2.42 -2.40
CA LYS A 57 26.32 1.57 -3.24
C LYS A 57 26.06 0.20 -2.61
N ALA A 58 27.09 -0.47 -2.09
CA ALA A 58 26.95 -1.79 -1.48
C ALA A 58 25.95 -1.78 -0.31
N ALA A 59 26.11 -0.84 0.62
CA ALA A 59 25.20 -0.70 1.76
C ALA A 59 23.78 -0.32 1.33
N ALA A 60 23.65 0.59 0.35
CA ALA A 60 22.35 0.97 -0.20
C ALA A 60 21.66 -0.22 -0.88
N THR A 61 22.40 -1.05 -1.63
CA THR A 61 21.86 -2.26 -2.25
C THR A 61 21.39 -3.27 -1.21
N GLN A 62 22.16 -3.48 -0.13
CA GLN A 62 21.73 -4.34 0.99
C GLN A 62 20.43 -3.83 1.62
N PHE A 63 20.29 -2.52 1.81
CA PHE A 63 19.07 -1.94 2.32
C PHE A 63 17.87 -2.20 1.38
N VAL A 64 18.05 -2.00 0.07
CA VAL A 64 17.00 -2.30 -0.93
C VAL A 64 16.62 -3.79 -0.90
N GLN A 65 17.61 -4.68 -0.81
CA GLN A 65 17.37 -6.12 -0.70
C GLN A 65 16.57 -6.47 0.57
N TYR A 66 16.90 -5.84 1.70
CA TYR A 66 16.12 -6.00 2.93
C TYR A 66 14.67 -5.50 2.76
N VAL A 67 14.48 -4.31 2.20
CA VAL A 67 13.12 -3.76 1.95
C VAL A 67 12.29 -4.69 1.07
N LEU A 68 12.91 -5.40 0.13
CA LEU A 68 12.23 -6.35 -0.76
C LEU A 68 12.14 -7.78 -0.19
N SER A 69 12.73 -8.05 0.97
CA SER A 69 12.57 -9.35 1.63
C SER A 69 11.16 -9.54 2.19
N PRO A 70 10.72 -10.79 2.45
CA PRO A 70 9.42 -11.04 3.06
C PRO A 70 9.18 -10.27 4.36
N GLU A 71 10.21 -10.19 5.21
CA GLU A 71 10.18 -9.49 6.49
C GLU A 71 10.14 -7.97 6.30
N GLY A 72 10.98 -7.45 5.39
CA GLY A 72 11.03 -6.03 5.07
C GLY A 72 9.72 -5.53 4.45
N GLN A 73 9.11 -6.32 3.59
CA GLN A 73 7.79 -6.02 3.00
C GLN A 73 6.68 -6.06 4.05
N ALA A 74 6.70 -7.00 4.99
CA ALA A 74 5.74 -7.05 6.08
C ALA A 74 5.90 -5.82 7.00
N ALA A 75 7.12 -5.48 7.38
CA ALA A 75 7.40 -4.30 8.20
C ALA A 75 6.97 -2.99 7.54
N LEU A 76 7.18 -2.86 6.23
CA LEU A 76 6.76 -1.70 5.46
C LEU A 76 5.24 -1.62 5.35
N ALA A 77 4.58 -2.74 5.01
CA ALA A 77 3.14 -2.82 4.83
C ALA A 77 2.34 -2.53 6.10
N THR A 78 2.92 -2.76 7.28
CA THR A 78 2.25 -2.61 8.58
C THR A 78 2.98 -1.63 9.50
N SER A 79 3.67 -0.65 8.94
CA SER A 79 4.34 0.39 9.73
C SER A 79 3.30 1.23 10.50
N SER A 80 3.68 1.76 11.66
CA SER A 80 2.78 2.48 12.57
C SER A 80 2.03 3.66 11.95
N CYS A 81 2.54 4.22 10.87
CA CYS A 81 1.95 5.38 10.20
C CYS A 81 1.32 5.03 8.84
N TYR A 82 1.47 3.79 8.37
CA TYR A 82 1.17 3.48 6.99
C TYR A 82 0.97 1.98 6.79
N TRP A 83 -0.28 1.59 6.65
CA TRP A 83 -0.64 0.22 6.30
C TRP A 83 -1.01 0.16 4.83
N GLY A 84 -0.21 -0.49 4.02
CA GLY A 84 -0.44 -0.56 2.59
C GLY A 84 -0.10 -1.92 2.00
N MET A 85 -0.59 -2.16 0.81
CA MET A 85 -0.35 -3.42 0.10
C MET A 85 1.14 -3.62 -0.15
N PRO A 86 1.74 -4.75 0.26
CA PRO A 86 3.13 -5.04 -0.03
C PRO A 86 3.35 -5.28 -1.53
N ALA A 87 4.55 -5.00 -2.01
CA ALA A 87 4.91 -5.16 -3.42
C ALA A 87 5.01 -6.63 -3.85
N THR A 88 5.19 -7.56 -2.90
CA THR A 88 5.37 -8.99 -3.19
C THR A 88 4.36 -9.86 -2.47
N LYS A 89 3.94 -10.95 -3.12
CA LYS A 89 3.07 -11.97 -2.52
C LYS A 89 3.78 -12.82 -1.44
N THR A 90 5.09 -12.69 -1.31
CA THR A 90 5.90 -13.40 -0.31
C THR A 90 6.05 -12.64 1.01
N ALA A 91 5.43 -11.47 1.16
CA ALA A 91 5.47 -10.70 2.41
C ALA A 91 5.01 -11.55 3.60
N ALA A 92 5.76 -11.51 4.69
CA ALA A 92 5.52 -12.32 5.89
C ALA A 92 4.41 -11.69 6.76
N LEU A 93 3.21 -11.56 6.20
CA LEU A 93 2.04 -11.03 6.88
C LEU A 93 1.31 -12.12 7.68
N SER A 94 0.77 -11.76 8.84
CA SER A 94 -0.21 -12.60 9.56
C SER A 94 -1.54 -12.68 8.80
N ASP A 95 -2.36 -13.66 9.14
CA ASP A 95 -3.68 -13.83 8.50
C ASP A 95 -4.59 -12.62 8.75
N ASP A 96 -4.53 -12.02 9.94
CA ASP A 96 -5.28 -10.80 10.25
C ASP A 96 -4.81 -9.61 9.43
N GLN A 97 -3.50 -9.45 9.24
CA GLN A 97 -2.94 -8.40 8.39
C GLN A 97 -3.33 -8.59 6.92
N LYS A 98 -3.28 -9.81 6.42
CA LYS A 98 -3.74 -10.14 5.05
C LYS A 98 -5.22 -9.81 4.87
N LYS A 99 -6.05 -10.12 5.86
CA LYS A 99 -7.49 -9.82 5.84
C LYS A 99 -7.74 -8.31 5.80
N ILE A 100 -7.10 -7.54 6.68
CA ILE A 100 -7.22 -6.08 6.72
C ILE A 100 -6.79 -5.45 5.39
N LEU A 101 -5.68 -5.92 4.82
CA LEU A 101 -5.15 -5.44 3.54
C LEU A 101 -5.88 -6.03 2.32
N ARG A 102 -6.84 -6.96 2.51
CA ARG A 102 -7.51 -7.70 1.41
C ARG A 102 -6.50 -8.31 0.42
N PHE A 103 -5.41 -8.86 0.97
CA PHE A 103 -4.21 -9.24 0.24
C PHE A 103 -4.48 -10.22 -0.91
N ASP A 104 -5.42 -11.14 -0.71
CA ASP A 104 -5.78 -12.15 -1.70
C ASP A 104 -6.96 -11.73 -2.60
N GLU A 105 -7.69 -10.68 -2.20
CA GLU A 105 -8.85 -10.17 -2.95
C GLU A 105 -8.44 -9.18 -4.04
N VAL A 106 -7.38 -8.37 -3.78
CA VAL A 106 -6.90 -7.38 -4.75
C VAL A 106 -6.06 -8.06 -5.82
N THR A 107 -6.66 -8.30 -6.97
CA THR A 107 -6.02 -8.92 -8.13
C THR A 107 -5.67 -7.89 -9.20
N PRO A 108 -4.74 -8.18 -10.13
CA PRO A 108 -4.43 -7.28 -11.24
C PRO A 108 -5.64 -6.91 -12.10
N ASP A 109 -6.63 -7.78 -12.20
CA ASP A 109 -7.83 -7.57 -13.03
C ASP A 109 -8.76 -6.51 -12.45
N LEU A 110 -8.66 -6.20 -11.16
CA LEU A 110 -9.40 -5.12 -10.49
C LEU A 110 -8.77 -3.74 -10.68
N VAL A 111 -7.63 -3.66 -11.37
CA VAL A 111 -6.92 -2.40 -11.60
C VAL A 111 -7.31 -1.85 -12.97
N VAL A 112 -8.04 -0.75 -13.00
CA VAL A 112 -8.54 -0.15 -14.24
C VAL A 112 -7.56 0.84 -14.86
N LEU A 113 -6.69 1.46 -14.07
CA LEU A 113 -5.73 2.45 -14.55
C LEU A 113 -4.35 2.23 -13.90
N ASP A 114 -3.38 1.90 -14.74
CA ASP A 114 -1.98 2.10 -14.41
C ASP A 114 -1.61 3.56 -14.75
N GLY A 115 -1.14 4.33 -13.78
CA GLY A 115 -0.74 5.73 -14.00
C GLY A 115 0.32 5.91 -15.10
N GLY A 116 1.05 4.84 -15.48
CA GLY A 116 1.96 4.82 -16.62
C GLY A 116 1.25 4.84 -17.97
N ALA A 117 0.14 4.14 -18.11
CA ALA A 117 -0.60 4.04 -19.37
C ALA A 117 -1.27 5.37 -19.79
N LEU A 118 -1.58 6.26 -18.82
CA LEU A 118 -2.13 7.59 -19.11
C LEU A 118 -1.08 8.57 -19.66
N HIS A 119 0.19 8.33 -19.39
CA HIS A 119 1.27 9.20 -19.90
C HIS A 119 1.54 8.94 -21.37
N ASP A 120 1.46 7.69 -21.84
CA ASP A 120 1.72 7.31 -23.22
C ASP A 120 0.62 7.74 -24.19
N GLN A 121 -0.59 8.01 -23.71
CA GLN A 121 -1.69 8.46 -24.57
C GLN A 121 -1.66 9.97 -24.89
N ARG A 122 -0.72 10.73 -24.32
CA ARG A 122 -0.60 12.19 -24.51
C ARG A 122 0.60 12.61 -25.36
N MET A 123 1.33 11.67 -25.91
CA MET A 123 2.38 11.91 -26.92
C MET A 123 1.91 11.48 -28.30
#